data_f203250f02e461971886d908a038f00e
#
_entry.id   f203250f02e461971886d908a038f00e
#
_cell.length_a   1.000
_cell.length_b   1.000
_cell.length_c   1.000
_cell.angle_alpha   90.00
_cell.angle_beta   90.00
_cell.angle_gamma   90.00
#
_symmetry.space_group_name_H-M   'P 1'
#
loop_
_entity.id
_entity.type
_entity.pdbx_description
1 polymer ?
#
loop_
_entity_poly.entity_id
_entity_poly.type
_entity_poly.pdbx_seq_one_letter_code
_entity_poly.pdbx_strand_id
1 'polypeptide(L)'
;LSYWNEFLTIAIIHLFAVASPGPDFAVVSRYSLSFGRKAGYLVALGIAAGIIIHVAYSLVGVALIIHQTPWLYQTLLVIGALYLGFIGTQAIKAKPRTSMSGDEFESIQPRKRKAFIVGFITNGLNVKATLFFLTLFTTIISPDTPFSIKFGYGVYLVIATGTWFLFLTWLLTQPVIFKRVWRYSHWVDRAMGLALILLSAKLLWEWFLLIELI
;
A
#
# COMPACT_ATOMS: atom_id res chain seq x y z
N LEU A 1 16.06 15.93 -9.75
CA LEU A 1 16.02 14.50 -10.17
C LEU A 1 15.39 14.42 -11.54
N SER A 2 15.88 13.51 -12.41
CA SER A 2 15.16 13.24 -13.66
C SER A 2 13.84 12.53 -13.34
N TYR A 3 12.80 12.75 -14.14
CA TYR A 3 11.49 12.07 -13.98
C TYR A 3 11.63 10.54 -13.95
N TRP A 4 12.66 10.00 -14.59
CA TRP A 4 12.96 8.58 -14.56
C TRP A 4 13.43 8.10 -13.18
N ASN A 5 14.33 8.84 -12.52
CA ASN A 5 14.80 8.51 -11.18
C ASN A 5 13.67 8.63 -10.14
N GLU A 6 12.82 9.65 -10.30
CA GLU A 6 11.62 9.83 -9.49
C GLU A 6 10.67 8.65 -9.64
N PHE A 7 10.39 8.22 -10.89
CA PHE A 7 9.57 7.05 -11.19
C PHE A 7 10.13 5.76 -10.58
N LEU A 8 11.43 5.50 -10.73
CA LEU A 8 12.06 4.32 -10.15
C LEU A 8 11.96 4.30 -8.62
N THR A 9 12.15 5.45 -7.98
CA THR A 9 11.98 5.60 -6.53
C THR A 9 10.55 5.27 -6.12
N ILE A 10 9.57 5.84 -6.81
CA ILE A 10 8.14 5.56 -6.60
C ILE A 10 7.85 4.05 -6.76
N ALA A 11 8.35 3.44 -7.83
CA ALA A 11 8.10 2.03 -8.13
C ALA A 11 8.64 1.10 -7.05
N ILE A 12 9.87 1.36 -6.59
CA ILE A 12 10.52 0.56 -5.54
C ILE A 12 9.78 0.71 -4.20
N ILE A 13 9.53 1.94 -3.77
CA ILE A 13 8.84 2.23 -2.49
C ILE A 13 7.42 1.66 -2.51
N HIS A 14 6.70 1.82 -3.64
CA HIS A 14 5.36 1.27 -3.79
C HIS A 14 5.36 -0.26 -3.71
N LEU A 15 6.31 -0.93 -4.37
CA LEU A 15 6.42 -2.38 -4.31
C LEU A 15 6.54 -2.87 -2.86
N PHE A 16 7.39 -2.25 -2.06
CA PHE A 16 7.51 -2.58 -0.63
C PHE A 16 6.22 -2.28 0.15
N ALA A 17 5.58 -1.17 -0.10
CA ALA A 17 4.36 -0.78 0.59
C ALA A 17 3.18 -1.71 0.25
N VAL A 18 2.97 -2.04 -1.04
CA VAL A 18 1.84 -2.88 -1.49
C VAL A 18 2.01 -4.34 -1.08
N ALA A 19 3.24 -4.83 -1.06
CA ALA A 19 3.55 -6.20 -0.64
C ALA A 19 3.54 -6.35 0.89
N SER A 20 3.65 -5.25 1.67
CA SER A 20 3.56 -5.27 3.13
C SER A 20 2.17 -5.68 3.61
N PRO A 21 2.08 -6.63 4.56
CA PRO A 21 0.80 -7.09 5.06
C PRO A 21 0.00 -5.93 5.69
N GLY A 22 -1.29 -5.95 5.38
CA GLY A 22 -2.23 -4.94 5.83
C GLY A 22 -3.66 -5.36 5.52
N PRO A 23 -4.64 -4.46 5.67
CA PRO A 23 -6.05 -4.77 5.40
C PRO A 23 -6.30 -5.35 4.01
N ASP A 24 -5.66 -4.79 2.98
CA ASP A 24 -5.81 -5.24 1.58
C ASP A 24 -5.27 -6.67 1.39
N PHE A 25 -4.08 -6.95 1.93
CA PHE A 25 -3.50 -8.29 1.91
C PHE A 25 -4.40 -9.30 2.64
N ALA A 26 -4.92 -8.92 3.81
CA ALA A 26 -5.78 -9.80 4.62
C ALA A 26 -7.08 -10.14 3.89
N VAL A 27 -7.74 -9.15 3.28
CA VAL A 27 -9.01 -9.38 2.59
C VAL A 27 -8.83 -10.18 1.30
N VAL A 28 -7.78 -9.89 0.50
CA VAL A 28 -7.46 -10.68 -0.70
C VAL A 28 -7.15 -12.13 -0.32
N SER A 29 -6.30 -12.33 0.68
CA SER A 29 -5.94 -13.67 1.16
C SER A 29 -7.17 -14.45 1.62
N ARG A 30 -8.00 -13.83 2.46
CA ARG A 30 -9.24 -14.44 2.95
C ARG A 30 -10.15 -14.84 1.80
N TYR A 31 -10.45 -13.94 0.86
CA TYR A 31 -11.37 -14.24 -0.23
C TYR A 31 -10.81 -15.26 -1.22
N SER A 32 -9.50 -15.21 -1.50
CA SER A 32 -8.83 -16.17 -2.36
C SER A 32 -8.90 -17.60 -1.80
N LEU A 33 -8.69 -17.73 -0.50
CA LEU A 33 -8.63 -19.01 0.18
C LEU A 33 -10.02 -19.58 0.48
N SER A 34 -10.95 -18.72 0.95
CA SER A 34 -12.28 -19.15 1.35
C SER A 34 -13.24 -19.36 0.17
N PHE A 35 -13.11 -18.53 -0.87
CA PHE A 35 -14.08 -18.47 -1.97
C PHE A 35 -13.44 -18.71 -3.35
N GLY A 36 -12.13 -19.01 -3.36
CA GLY A 36 -11.39 -19.34 -4.57
C GLY A 36 -10.96 -18.15 -5.42
N ARG A 37 -10.26 -18.46 -6.51
CA ARG A 37 -9.56 -17.49 -7.37
C ARG A 37 -10.45 -16.37 -7.91
N LYS A 38 -11.67 -16.71 -8.36
CA LYS A 38 -12.59 -15.71 -8.94
C LYS A 38 -12.99 -14.64 -7.94
N ALA A 39 -13.25 -15.01 -6.69
CA ALA A 39 -13.59 -14.08 -5.63
C ALA A 39 -12.39 -13.21 -5.26
N GLY A 40 -11.19 -13.79 -5.14
CA GLY A 40 -9.96 -13.06 -4.90
C GLY A 40 -9.66 -12.02 -5.99
N TYR A 41 -9.83 -12.37 -7.26
CA TYR A 41 -9.65 -11.41 -8.38
C TYR A 41 -10.62 -10.23 -8.30
N LEU A 42 -11.88 -10.46 -7.93
CA LEU A 42 -12.85 -9.37 -7.78
C LEU A 42 -12.49 -8.44 -6.61
N VAL A 43 -11.99 -8.99 -5.50
CA VAL A 43 -11.46 -8.18 -4.39
C VAL A 43 -10.24 -7.37 -4.85
N ALA A 44 -9.29 -7.98 -5.57
CA ALA A 44 -8.11 -7.31 -6.10
C ALA A 44 -8.46 -6.14 -7.04
N LEU A 45 -9.44 -6.33 -7.92
CA LEU A 45 -9.95 -5.27 -8.79
C LEU A 45 -10.65 -4.16 -8.00
N GLY A 46 -11.38 -4.53 -6.93
CA GLY A 46 -11.98 -3.55 -6.01
C GLY A 46 -10.92 -2.71 -5.32
N ILE A 47 -9.83 -3.32 -4.84
CA ILE A 47 -8.69 -2.62 -4.24
C ILE A 47 -8.06 -1.65 -5.24
N ALA A 48 -7.79 -2.11 -6.47
CA ALA A 48 -7.23 -1.26 -7.51
C ALA A 48 -8.13 -0.04 -7.81
N ALA A 49 -9.45 -0.22 -7.82
CA ALA A 49 -10.39 0.88 -7.94
C ALA A 49 -10.35 1.83 -6.71
N GLY A 50 -10.13 1.30 -5.50
CA GLY A 50 -9.94 2.11 -4.29
C GLY A 50 -8.71 3.00 -4.37
N ILE A 51 -7.61 2.52 -4.96
CA ILE A 51 -6.39 3.31 -5.19
C ILE A 51 -6.66 4.58 -6.00
N ILE A 52 -7.61 4.55 -6.93
CA ILE A 52 -7.96 5.75 -7.73
C ILE A 52 -8.38 6.90 -6.81
N ILE A 53 -9.08 6.63 -5.72
CA ILE A 53 -9.48 7.65 -4.75
C ILE A 53 -8.25 8.26 -4.09
N HIS A 54 -7.30 7.42 -3.64
CA HIS A 54 -6.07 7.88 -3.02
C HIS A 54 -5.21 8.71 -3.97
N VAL A 55 -5.06 8.28 -5.21
CA VAL A 55 -4.36 9.03 -6.26
C VAL A 55 -5.07 10.36 -6.55
N ALA A 56 -6.39 10.35 -6.70
CA ALA A 56 -7.16 11.54 -7.04
C ALA A 56 -6.99 12.65 -5.99
N TYR A 57 -7.23 12.36 -4.72
CA TYR A 57 -7.07 13.40 -3.70
C TYR A 57 -5.60 13.79 -3.49
N SER A 58 -4.64 12.88 -3.68
CA SER A 58 -3.22 13.20 -3.57
C SER A 58 -2.77 14.14 -4.68
N LEU A 59 -3.22 13.93 -5.92
CA LEU A 59 -2.96 14.84 -7.04
C LEU A 59 -3.55 16.24 -6.81
N VAL A 60 -4.77 16.31 -6.28
CA VAL A 60 -5.45 17.59 -6.01
C VAL A 60 -4.92 18.24 -4.73
N GLY A 61 -4.79 17.45 -3.66
CA GLY A 61 -4.44 17.96 -2.33
C GLY A 61 -2.99 18.42 -2.23
N VAL A 62 -2.06 17.75 -2.90
CA VAL A 62 -0.63 18.10 -2.86
C VAL A 62 -0.37 19.49 -3.46
N ALA A 63 -1.02 19.82 -4.59
CA ALA A 63 -0.86 21.13 -5.20
C ALA A 63 -1.37 22.27 -4.27
N LEU A 64 -2.47 22.05 -3.56
CA LEU A 64 -3.04 23.01 -2.63
C LEU A 64 -2.21 23.16 -1.33
N ILE A 65 -1.74 22.04 -0.78
CA ILE A 65 -1.06 22.00 0.52
C ILE A 65 0.35 22.62 0.42
N ILE A 66 1.10 22.28 -0.62
CA ILE A 66 2.48 22.79 -0.77
C ILE A 66 2.50 24.29 -1.05
N HIS A 67 1.56 24.79 -1.87
CA HIS A 67 1.54 26.20 -2.23
C HIS A 67 0.97 27.15 -1.16
N GLN A 68 0.14 26.68 -0.26
CA GLN A 68 -0.61 27.56 0.64
C GLN A 68 -0.28 27.41 2.12
N THR A 69 0.38 26.33 2.56
CA THR A 69 0.48 26.07 4.00
C THR A 69 1.69 25.21 4.38
N PRO A 70 2.92 25.80 4.46
CA PRO A 70 4.15 25.05 4.79
C PRO A 70 4.07 24.25 6.10
N TRP A 71 3.42 24.78 7.14
CA TRP A 71 3.24 24.07 8.41
C TRP A 71 2.39 22.78 8.26
N LEU A 72 1.41 22.78 7.36
CA LEU A 72 0.58 21.60 7.12
C LEU A 72 1.40 20.51 6.42
N TYR A 73 2.27 20.86 5.48
CA TYR A 73 3.23 19.95 4.87
C TYR A 73 4.13 19.29 5.91
N GLN A 74 4.75 20.10 6.79
CA GLN A 74 5.60 19.60 7.86
C GLN A 74 4.85 18.67 8.81
N THR A 75 3.60 19.00 9.15
CA THR A 75 2.75 18.16 9.99
C THR A 75 2.45 16.80 9.32
N LEU A 76 2.14 16.81 8.02
CA LEU A 76 1.90 15.57 7.26
C LEU A 76 3.15 14.71 7.14
N LEU A 77 4.34 15.33 6.98
CA LEU A 77 5.63 14.62 7.01
C LEU A 77 5.81 13.85 8.30
N VAL A 78 5.61 14.50 9.44
CA VAL A 78 5.77 13.88 10.77
C VAL A 78 4.73 12.78 10.97
N ILE A 79 3.46 13.05 10.70
CA ILE A 79 2.38 12.04 10.84
C ILE A 79 2.65 10.84 9.94
N GLY A 80 3.01 11.08 8.68
CA GLY A 80 3.36 10.02 7.73
C GLY A 80 4.55 9.19 8.19
N ALA A 81 5.62 9.86 8.65
CA ALA A 81 6.81 9.18 9.18
C ALA A 81 6.49 8.32 10.40
N LEU A 82 5.81 8.88 11.41
CA LEU A 82 5.41 8.15 12.61
C LEU A 82 4.53 6.94 12.29
N TYR A 83 3.61 7.09 11.35
CA TYR A 83 2.73 6.01 10.92
C TYR A 83 3.48 4.90 10.18
N LEU A 84 4.38 5.24 9.25
CA LEU A 84 5.23 4.26 8.56
C LEU A 84 6.16 3.54 9.54
N GLY A 85 6.74 4.28 10.51
CA GLY A 85 7.53 3.71 11.60
C GLY A 85 6.71 2.75 12.46
N PHE A 86 5.48 3.11 12.83
CA PHE A 86 4.57 2.26 13.57
C PHE A 86 4.26 0.96 12.82
N ILE A 87 3.83 1.05 11.56
CA ILE A 87 3.54 -0.16 10.74
C ILE A 87 4.81 -0.99 10.53
N GLY A 88 5.94 -0.34 10.26
CA GLY A 88 7.22 -1.01 10.10
C GLY A 88 7.61 -1.80 11.36
N THR A 89 7.46 -1.22 12.55
CA THR A 89 7.72 -1.93 13.82
C THR A 89 6.77 -3.09 14.06
N GLN A 90 5.50 -2.97 13.70
CA GLN A 90 4.54 -4.08 13.76
C GLN A 90 4.92 -5.22 12.81
N ALA A 91 5.35 -4.88 11.60
CA ALA A 91 5.76 -5.87 10.60
C ALA A 91 7.03 -6.62 11.00
N ILE A 92 8.03 -5.95 11.62
CA ILE A 92 9.24 -6.60 12.16
C ILE A 92 8.90 -7.62 13.26
N LYS A 93 7.88 -7.34 14.07
CA LYS A 93 7.43 -8.22 15.15
C LYS A 93 6.58 -9.40 14.67
N ALA A 94 6.36 -9.55 13.35
CA ALA A 94 5.55 -10.62 12.79
C ALA A 94 6.08 -11.99 13.22
N LYS A 95 5.19 -12.81 13.77
CA LYS A 95 5.48 -14.18 14.20
C LYS A 95 5.16 -15.18 13.06
N PRO A 96 5.83 -16.33 13.03
CA PRO A 96 5.42 -17.42 12.14
C PRO A 96 3.94 -17.73 12.34
N ARG A 97 3.20 -17.82 11.24
CA ARG A 97 1.77 -18.14 11.28
C ARG A 97 1.62 -19.64 11.44
N THR A 98 1.12 -20.09 12.59
CA THR A 98 0.68 -21.46 12.81
C THR A 98 -0.56 -21.74 11.94
N SER A 99 -0.70 -23.00 11.50
CA SER A 99 -1.72 -23.49 10.56
C SER A 99 -3.10 -22.85 10.73
N MET A 100 -3.70 -22.41 9.61
CA MET A 100 -5.14 -22.19 9.60
C MET A 100 -5.84 -23.54 9.82
N SER A 101 -6.61 -23.66 10.89
CA SER A 101 -7.53 -24.77 11.09
C SER A 101 -8.58 -24.73 9.99
N GLY A 102 -8.70 -25.85 9.27
CA GLY A 102 -9.53 -25.98 8.07
C GLY A 102 -11.05 -25.98 8.28
N ASP A 103 -11.53 -25.72 9.49
CA ASP A 103 -12.92 -26.01 9.89
C ASP A 103 -13.92 -24.84 9.77
N GLU A 104 -13.52 -23.70 9.18
CA GLU A 104 -14.43 -22.55 9.03
C GLU A 104 -14.91 -22.27 7.59
N PHE A 105 -14.83 -23.22 6.67
CA PHE A 105 -15.00 -22.95 5.24
C PHE A 105 -16.21 -23.60 4.57
N GLU A 106 -17.33 -23.76 5.26
CA GLU A 106 -18.63 -23.87 4.61
C GLU A 106 -19.27 -22.50 4.44
N SER A 107 -18.91 -21.77 3.43
CA SER A 107 -19.48 -20.46 3.20
C SER A 107 -20.04 -20.32 1.79
N ILE A 108 -21.31 -19.92 1.76
CA ILE A 108 -22.04 -19.47 0.58
C ILE A 108 -21.13 -18.56 -0.25
N GLN A 109 -20.90 -18.90 -1.51
CA GLN A 109 -20.09 -18.10 -2.44
C GLN A 109 -20.57 -16.63 -2.44
N PRO A 110 -19.71 -15.65 -2.19
CA PRO A 110 -20.12 -14.24 -2.16
C PRO A 110 -20.57 -13.83 -3.56
N ARG A 111 -21.65 -13.05 -3.63
CA ARG A 111 -22.05 -12.42 -4.90
C ARG A 111 -20.87 -11.63 -5.46
N LYS A 112 -20.62 -11.71 -6.77
CA LYS A 112 -19.49 -11.04 -7.46
C LYS A 112 -19.37 -9.56 -7.08
N ARG A 113 -20.51 -8.83 -7.09
CA ARG A 113 -20.56 -7.42 -6.68
C ARG A 113 -20.09 -7.21 -5.23
N LYS A 114 -20.45 -8.13 -4.31
CA LYS A 114 -20.04 -8.04 -2.90
C LYS A 114 -18.52 -8.18 -2.76
N ALA A 115 -17.88 -9.10 -3.48
CA ALA A 115 -16.42 -9.27 -3.43
C ALA A 115 -15.69 -8.01 -3.91
N PHE A 116 -16.11 -7.43 -5.04
CA PHE A 116 -15.55 -6.17 -5.54
C PHE A 116 -15.72 -5.03 -4.53
N ILE A 117 -16.94 -4.82 -4.01
CA ILE A 117 -17.25 -3.75 -3.04
C ILE A 117 -16.42 -3.91 -1.76
N VAL A 118 -16.24 -5.13 -1.28
CA VAL A 118 -15.40 -5.38 -0.09
C VAL A 118 -13.95 -4.93 -0.36
N GLY A 119 -13.36 -5.29 -1.49
CA GLY A 119 -12.02 -4.80 -1.86
C GLY A 119 -11.96 -3.28 -1.96
N PHE A 120 -12.92 -2.68 -2.65
CA PHE A 120 -13.00 -1.22 -2.84
C PHE A 120 -13.12 -0.46 -1.52
N ILE A 121 -14.03 -0.87 -0.64
CA ILE A 121 -14.23 -0.22 0.66
C ILE A 121 -13.02 -0.46 1.58
N THR A 122 -12.49 -1.69 1.61
CA THR A 122 -11.31 -2.00 2.42
C THR A 122 -10.15 -1.10 2.06
N ASN A 123 -9.85 -0.92 0.77
CA ASN A 123 -8.77 -0.05 0.33
C ASN A 123 -9.12 1.43 0.51
N GLY A 124 -10.31 1.86 0.09
CA GLY A 124 -10.73 3.27 0.19
C GLY A 124 -10.73 3.82 1.63
N LEU A 125 -10.96 2.96 2.63
CA LEU A 125 -10.88 3.29 4.05
C LEU A 125 -9.54 2.87 4.69
N ASN A 126 -8.58 2.40 3.91
CA ASN A 126 -7.29 1.92 4.40
C ASN A 126 -6.38 3.10 4.76
N VAL A 127 -6.28 3.39 6.06
CA VAL A 127 -5.42 4.48 6.59
C VAL A 127 -3.95 4.30 6.18
N LYS A 128 -3.47 3.05 6.08
CA LYS A 128 -2.11 2.76 5.57
C LYS A 128 -1.94 3.25 4.13
N ALA A 129 -2.90 2.97 3.25
CA ALA A 129 -2.89 3.44 1.88
C ALA A 129 -3.00 4.98 1.83
N THR A 130 -3.93 5.56 2.58
CA THR A 130 -4.11 7.01 2.67
C THR A 130 -2.80 7.73 2.98
N LEU A 131 -2.14 7.37 4.07
CA LEU A 131 -0.92 8.03 4.51
C LEU A 131 0.26 7.72 3.58
N PHE A 132 0.32 6.51 3.03
CA PHE A 132 1.32 6.17 2.02
C PHE A 132 1.21 7.06 0.79
N PHE A 133 0.03 7.20 0.21
CA PHE A 133 -0.17 8.01 -1.00
C PHE A 133 0.04 9.50 -0.74
N LEU A 134 -0.47 10.02 0.38
CA LEU A 134 -0.18 11.41 0.77
C LEU A 134 1.32 11.65 0.88
N THR A 135 2.04 10.81 1.64
CA THR A 135 3.49 10.94 1.80
C THR A 135 4.22 10.83 0.47
N LEU A 136 3.85 9.85 -0.39
CA LEU A 136 4.47 9.66 -1.68
C LEU A 136 4.37 10.93 -2.56
N PHE A 137 3.17 11.48 -2.66
CA PHE A 137 2.90 12.65 -3.49
C PHE A 137 3.40 13.97 -2.90
N THR A 138 3.59 14.05 -1.58
CA THR A 138 4.13 15.28 -0.94
C THR A 138 5.64 15.28 -0.82
N THR A 139 6.28 14.11 -0.66
CA THR A 139 7.69 14.03 -0.26
C THR A 139 8.59 13.49 -1.37
N ILE A 140 8.08 12.53 -2.16
CA ILE A 140 8.90 11.85 -3.17
C ILE A 140 8.78 12.53 -4.53
N ILE A 141 7.56 12.95 -4.88
CA ILE A 141 7.29 13.61 -6.16
C ILE A 141 7.58 15.10 -6.02
N SER A 142 8.49 15.60 -6.85
CA SER A 142 8.85 17.02 -6.84
C SER A 142 7.64 17.93 -7.09
N PRO A 143 7.53 19.06 -6.38
CA PRO A 143 6.52 20.08 -6.70
C PRO A 143 6.57 20.54 -8.16
N ASP A 144 7.75 20.62 -8.75
CA ASP A 144 7.98 21.06 -10.13
C ASP A 144 7.66 20.00 -11.19
N THR A 145 7.39 18.75 -10.80
CA THR A 145 7.01 17.70 -11.74
C THR A 145 5.66 18.05 -12.39
N PRO A 146 5.59 18.08 -13.74
CA PRO A 146 4.36 18.42 -14.45
C PRO A 146 3.18 17.51 -14.09
N PHE A 147 1.97 18.07 -14.06
CA PHE A 147 0.76 17.33 -13.72
C PHE A 147 0.56 16.07 -14.56
N SER A 148 0.88 16.13 -15.87
CA SER A 148 0.78 14.99 -16.79
C SER A 148 1.68 13.82 -16.35
N ILE A 149 2.87 14.11 -15.85
CA ILE A 149 3.80 13.11 -15.33
C ILE A 149 3.29 12.55 -14.00
N LYS A 150 2.84 13.42 -13.08
CA LYS A 150 2.20 13.00 -11.80
C LYS A 150 0.99 12.11 -12.04
N PHE A 151 0.17 12.46 -13.03
CA PHE A 151 -0.97 11.63 -13.44
C PHE A 151 -0.51 10.26 -13.97
N GLY A 152 0.55 10.22 -14.78
CA GLY A 152 1.16 8.98 -15.27
C GLY A 152 1.63 8.09 -14.11
N TYR A 153 2.26 8.66 -13.08
CA TYR A 153 2.62 7.91 -11.85
C TYR A 153 1.39 7.36 -11.14
N GLY A 154 0.32 8.16 -11.06
CA GLY A 154 -0.95 7.70 -10.50
C GLY A 154 -1.54 6.49 -11.23
N VAL A 155 -1.56 6.54 -12.56
CA VAL A 155 -2.02 5.42 -13.41
C VAL A 155 -1.16 4.17 -13.17
N TYR A 156 0.17 4.34 -13.16
CA TYR A 156 1.09 3.25 -12.82
C TYR A 156 0.76 2.62 -11.47
N LEU A 157 0.54 3.42 -10.43
CA LEU A 157 0.27 2.94 -9.07
C LEU A 157 -1.03 2.12 -8.99
N VAL A 158 -2.07 2.54 -9.70
CA VAL A 158 -3.34 1.79 -9.81
C VAL A 158 -3.10 0.42 -10.48
N ILE A 159 -2.42 0.43 -11.62
CA ILE A 159 -2.14 -0.80 -12.40
C ILE A 159 -1.23 -1.73 -11.61
N ALA A 160 -0.16 -1.21 -11.02
CA ALA A 160 0.80 -1.99 -10.25
C ALA A 160 0.16 -2.63 -9.02
N THR A 161 -0.69 -1.90 -8.27
CA THR A 161 -1.45 -2.45 -7.15
C THR A 161 -2.39 -3.56 -7.60
N GLY A 162 -3.17 -3.30 -8.66
CA GLY A 162 -4.08 -4.30 -9.22
C GLY A 162 -3.34 -5.58 -9.63
N THR A 163 -2.26 -5.42 -10.39
CA THR A 163 -1.41 -6.54 -10.85
C THR A 163 -0.83 -7.32 -9.67
N TRP A 164 -0.34 -6.63 -8.64
CA TRP A 164 0.17 -7.27 -7.43
C TRP A 164 -0.87 -8.16 -6.74
N PHE A 165 -2.07 -7.65 -6.50
CA PHE A 165 -3.11 -8.41 -5.81
C PHE A 165 -3.76 -9.50 -6.69
N LEU A 166 -3.80 -9.31 -8.00
CA LEU A 166 -4.16 -10.39 -8.93
C LEU A 166 -3.11 -11.51 -8.90
N PHE A 167 -1.82 -11.17 -8.94
CA PHE A 167 -0.72 -12.12 -8.79
C PHE A 167 -0.78 -12.84 -7.44
N LEU A 168 -0.98 -12.11 -6.35
CA LEU A 168 -1.13 -12.68 -5.01
C LEU A 168 -2.31 -13.68 -4.95
N THR A 169 -3.45 -13.32 -5.53
CA THR A 169 -4.61 -14.20 -5.62
C THR A 169 -4.28 -15.50 -6.37
N TRP A 170 -3.62 -15.36 -7.53
CA TRP A 170 -3.18 -16.50 -8.31
C TRP A 170 -2.24 -17.39 -7.50
N LEU A 171 -1.26 -16.81 -6.84
CA LEU A 171 -0.28 -17.50 -6.01
C LEU A 171 -0.95 -18.25 -4.84
N LEU A 172 -1.81 -17.59 -4.08
CA LEU A 172 -2.48 -18.16 -2.90
C LEU A 172 -3.48 -19.25 -3.26
N THR A 173 -3.94 -19.29 -4.51
CA THR A 173 -4.85 -20.36 -4.98
C THR A 173 -4.13 -21.55 -5.62
N GLN A 174 -2.78 -21.60 -5.53
CA GLN A 174 -1.98 -22.76 -5.92
C GLN A 174 -1.73 -23.67 -4.71
N PRO A 175 -2.18 -24.93 -4.70
CA PRO A 175 -2.15 -25.80 -3.49
C PRO A 175 -0.74 -26.02 -2.94
N VAL A 176 0.26 -26.13 -3.83
CA VAL A 176 1.66 -26.41 -3.44
C VAL A 176 2.36 -25.15 -2.88
N ILE A 177 2.05 -23.99 -3.44
CA ILE A 177 2.73 -22.75 -3.13
C ILE A 177 2.21 -22.18 -1.82
N PHE A 178 0.91 -22.29 -1.58
CA PHE A 178 0.25 -21.75 -0.39
C PHE A 178 0.95 -22.18 0.92
N LYS A 179 1.17 -23.49 1.11
CA LYS A 179 1.81 -24.01 2.33
C LYS A 179 3.21 -23.43 2.56
N ARG A 180 3.97 -23.18 1.48
CA ARG A 180 5.34 -22.68 1.56
C ARG A 180 5.37 -21.16 1.80
N VAL A 181 4.60 -20.39 1.03
CA VAL A 181 4.48 -18.91 1.19
C VAL A 181 3.95 -18.56 2.57
N TRP A 182 2.95 -19.30 3.05
CA TRP A 182 2.40 -19.09 4.39
C TRP A 182 3.44 -19.29 5.50
N ARG A 183 4.27 -20.32 5.38
CA ARG A 183 5.33 -20.62 6.37
C ARG A 183 6.38 -19.51 6.47
N TYR A 184 6.75 -18.89 5.36
CA TYR A 184 7.80 -17.88 5.28
C TYR A 184 7.28 -16.43 5.23
N SER A 185 5.97 -16.21 5.30
CA SER A 185 5.38 -14.87 5.21
C SER A 185 5.93 -13.89 6.24
N HIS A 186 6.26 -14.35 7.45
CA HIS A 186 6.84 -13.51 8.50
C HIS A 186 8.21 -12.92 8.14
N TRP A 187 9.00 -13.58 7.30
CA TRP A 187 10.27 -13.02 6.82
C TRP A 187 10.05 -11.89 5.82
N VAL A 188 9.08 -12.05 4.94
CA VAL A 188 8.63 -10.99 4.04
C VAL A 188 8.13 -9.81 4.86
N ASP A 189 7.27 -10.05 5.86
CA ASP A 189 6.75 -9.02 6.77
C ASP A 189 7.89 -8.24 7.43
N ARG A 190 8.92 -8.93 7.94
CA ARG A 190 10.08 -8.30 8.60
C ARG A 190 10.93 -7.46 7.64
N ALA A 191 11.25 -7.99 6.45
CA ALA A 191 12.02 -7.26 5.45
C ALA A 191 11.33 -5.95 5.04
N MET A 192 10.00 -6.02 4.87
CA MET A 192 9.18 -4.88 4.54
C MET A 192 9.05 -3.91 5.69
N GLY A 193 8.94 -4.43 6.93
CA GLY A 193 8.95 -3.62 8.13
C GLY A 193 10.24 -2.80 8.24
N LEU A 194 11.39 -3.39 7.94
CA LEU A 194 12.66 -2.67 7.91
C LEU A 194 12.67 -1.55 6.86
N ALA A 195 12.21 -1.83 5.64
CA ALA A 195 12.13 -0.82 4.58
C ALA A 195 11.23 0.36 4.96
N LEU A 196 10.08 0.10 5.61
CA LEU A 196 9.17 1.15 6.09
C LEU A 196 9.79 1.98 7.23
N ILE A 197 10.58 1.37 8.12
CA ILE A 197 11.30 2.09 9.19
C ILE A 197 12.39 2.99 8.59
N LEU A 198 13.15 2.48 7.61
CA LEU A 198 14.17 3.30 6.94
C LEU A 198 13.54 4.50 6.22
N LEU A 199 12.40 4.30 5.57
CA LEU A 199 11.65 5.40 4.95
C LEU A 199 11.14 6.39 6.02
N SER A 200 10.59 5.92 7.13
CA SER A 200 10.18 6.75 8.26
C SER A 200 11.33 7.61 8.78
N ALA A 201 12.49 7.00 9.00
CA ALA A 201 13.68 7.72 9.45
C ALA A 201 14.13 8.79 8.45
N LYS A 202 14.09 8.49 7.13
CA LYS A 202 14.37 9.47 6.07
C LYS A 202 13.42 10.67 6.12
N LEU A 203 12.11 10.44 6.30
CA LEU A 203 11.12 11.52 6.37
C LEU A 203 11.33 12.41 7.61
N LEU A 204 11.66 11.82 8.77
CA LEU A 204 12.00 12.59 9.97
C LEU A 204 13.27 13.40 9.79
N TRP A 205 14.26 12.87 9.09
CA TRP A 205 15.48 13.60 8.76
C TRP A 205 15.19 14.80 7.84
N GLU A 206 14.40 14.64 6.81
CA GLU A 206 13.97 15.73 5.92
C GLU A 206 13.19 16.82 6.69
N TRP A 207 12.29 16.42 7.58
CA TRP A 207 11.57 17.34 8.45
C TRP A 207 12.52 18.12 9.37
N PHE A 208 13.51 17.46 9.97
CA PHE A 208 14.51 18.11 10.84
C PHE A 208 15.30 19.17 10.08
N LEU A 209 15.78 18.88 8.87
CA LEU A 209 16.48 19.84 8.03
C LEU A 209 15.60 21.05 7.65
N LEU A 210 14.30 20.87 7.47
CA LEU A 210 13.37 21.96 7.17
C LEU A 210 13.19 22.91 8.36
N ILE A 211 13.33 22.45 9.59
CA ILE A 211 13.23 23.28 10.79
C ILE A 211 14.51 24.11 10.99
N GLU A 212 15.67 23.56 10.69
CA GLU A 212 16.95 24.29 10.81
C GLU A 212 17.09 25.44 9.79
N LEU A 213 16.29 25.45 8.72
CA LEU A 213 16.30 26.46 7.67
C LEU A 213 15.33 27.64 7.93
N ILE A 214 14.54 27.61 9.02
CA ILE A 214 13.61 28.68 9.45
C ILE A 214 14.16 29.43 10.64
#